data_b0987b0c117cbf8816663391bc4f40a7
#
_entry.id   b0987b0c117cbf8816663391bc4f40a7
#
_cell.length_a   1.000
_cell.length_b   1.000
_cell.length_c   1.000
_cell.angle_alpha   90.00
_cell.angle_beta   90.00
_cell.angle_gamma   90.00
#
_symmetry.space_group_name_H-M   'P 1'
#
loop_
_entity.id
_entity.type
_entity.pdbx_description
1 polymer ?
#
loop_
_entity_poly.entity_id
_entity_poly.type
_entity_poly.pdbx_seq_one_letter_code
_entity_poly.pdbx_strand_id
1 'polypeptide(L)'
;GNIGSMERVDAVIEAAKEAHIPIRICVNAGSLAKEFDTRQDMTLVEKLVASSKSFVEHFSSRGFDDIVLSAKAHDVPTTLAVYRALSKELPQIPLHVGVTEAGALRQGTVKNSAAVGILLESGIGDTMRLSLTADPVEEVHVAWELLAALGMRRIKPELVSCPTCGRCGVDMIPIAEEVTRRLDGVRAPISVAVMGCVVNGPGEARGVDLGVACGKGQAVLFR
;
A
#
# COMPACT_ATOMS: atom_id res chain seq x y z
N GLY A 1 -10.27 15.58 9.84
CA GLY A 1 -10.46 14.69 10.92
C GLY A 1 -11.05 15.30 12.20
N ASN A 2 -10.61 14.84 13.34
CA ASN A 2 -11.20 15.17 14.65
C ASN A 2 -10.70 16.48 15.28
N ILE A 3 -10.39 17.51 14.47
CA ILE A 3 -9.86 18.77 15.00
C ILE A 3 -10.95 19.61 15.71
N GLY A 4 -12.21 19.37 15.39
CA GLY A 4 -13.38 19.82 16.15
C GLY A 4 -14.02 21.12 15.66
N SER A 5 -13.29 22.14 15.21
CA SER A 5 -13.87 23.37 14.67
C SER A 5 -12.99 23.98 13.58
N MET A 6 -13.59 24.79 12.70
CA MET A 6 -12.86 25.49 11.63
C MET A 6 -11.86 26.51 12.17
N GLU A 7 -12.14 27.15 13.31
CA GLU A 7 -11.18 28.05 13.97
C GLU A 7 -9.88 27.32 14.36
N ARG A 8 -9.98 26.06 14.81
CA ARG A 8 -8.80 25.23 15.10
C ARG A 8 -8.08 24.82 13.82
N VAL A 9 -8.81 24.60 12.72
CA VAL A 9 -8.22 24.36 11.40
C VAL A 9 -7.43 25.59 10.98
N ASP A 10 -8.01 26.77 11.10
CA ASP A 10 -7.35 28.04 10.76
C ASP A 10 -6.06 28.26 11.58
N ALA A 11 -6.10 27.99 12.87
CA ALA A 11 -4.90 28.08 13.72
C ALA A 11 -3.77 27.12 13.27
N VAL A 12 -4.13 25.91 12.82
CA VAL A 12 -3.15 24.96 12.27
C VAL A 12 -2.61 25.44 10.92
N ILE A 13 -3.45 26.00 10.07
CA ILE A 13 -3.03 26.57 8.78
C ILE A 13 -2.02 27.69 9.01
N GLU A 14 -2.30 28.64 9.91
CA GLU A 14 -1.40 29.75 10.17
C GLU A 14 -0.05 29.28 10.74
N ALA A 15 -0.07 28.32 11.68
CA ALA A 15 1.16 27.75 12.21
C ALA A 15 1.98 27.00 11.13
N ALA A 16 1.32 26.31 10.22
CA ALA A 16 1.98 25.62 9.11
C ALA A 16 2.58 26.58 8.08
N LYS A 17 1.91 27.71 7.79
CA LYS A 17 2.45 28.78 6.96
C LYS A 17 3.71 29.36 7.56
N GLU A 18 3.68 29.70 8.85
CA GLU A 18 4.82 30.24 9.56
C GLU A 18 6.01 29.29 9.59
N ALA A 19 5.72 28.00 9.77
CA ALA A 19 6.73 26.93 9.79
C ALA A 19 7.17 26.44 8.39
N HIS A 20 6.53 26.88 7.32
CA HIS A 20 6.75 26.41 5.94
C HIS A 20 6.67 24.87 5.80
N ILE A 21 5.65 24.25 6.39
CA ILE A 21 5.43 22.81 6.34
C ILE A 21 4.09 22.45 5.69
N PRO A 22 4.03 21.34 4.92
CA PRO A 22 2.78 20.87 4.32
C PRO A 22 1.82 20.29 5.35
N ILE A 23 0.53 20.27 5.02
CA ILE A 23 -0.52 19.65 5.85
C ILE A 23 -1.14 18.48 5.11
N ARG A 24 -1.27 17.34 5.81
CA ARG A 24 -2.11 16.25 5.33
C ARG A 24 -3.52 16.34 5.93
N ILE A 25 -4.51 16.63 5.07
CA ILE A 25 -5.93 16.57 5.39
C ILE A 25 -6.36 15.10 5.43
N CYS A 26 -6.95 14.67 6.55
CA CYS A 26 -7.43 13.30 6.70
C CYS A 26 -8.94 13.30 6.95
N VAL A 27 -9.69 12.70 6.03
CA VAL A 27 -11.11 12.40 6.16
C VAL A 27 -11.27 10.89 6.29
N ASN A 28 -11.91 10.41 7.34
CA ASN A 28 -12.13 8.99 7.57
C ASN A 28 -13.62 8.72 7.74
N ALA A 29 -14.09 7.56 7.27
CA ALA A 29 -15.49 7.15 7.37
C ALA A 29 -16.04 7.19 8.81
N GLY A 30 -15.22 6.84 9.81
CA GLY A 30 -15.60 6.86 11.23
C GLY A 30 -15.53 8.25 11.91
N SER A 31 -15.14 9.30 11.19
CA SER A 31 -14.97 10.66 11.76
C SER A 31 -15.31 11.77 10.77
N LEU A 32 -16.41 11.59 10.06
CA LEU A 32 -16.96 12.63 9.18
C LEU A 32 -17.42 13.85 9.99
N ALA A 33 -17.35 15.03 9.38
CA ALA A 33 -17.97 16.22 9.93
C ALA A 33 -19.48 16.02 10.02
N LYS A 34 -20.11 16.51 11.09
CA LYS A 34 -21.55 16.30 11.37
C LYS A 34 -22.46 16.70 10.20
N GLU A 35 -22.12 17.76 9.49
CA GLU A 35 -22.86 18.24 8.31
C GLU A 35 -22.95 17.20 7.18
N PHE A 36 -21.94 16.32 7.04
CA PHE A 36 -21.94 15.23 6.06
C PHE A 36 -22.44 13.92 6.68
N ASP A 37 -22.10 13.65 7.94
CA ASP A 37 -22.45 12.39 8.61
C ASP A 37 -23.98 12.21 8.70
N THR A 38 -24.71 13.28 8.99
CA THR A 38 -26.18 13.28 9.14
C THR A 38 -26.95 13.22 7.81
N ARG A 39 -26.31 13.39 6.66
CA ARG A 39 -26.95 13.37 5.34
C ARG A 39 -27.41 11.96 4.97
N GLN A 40 -28.72 11.72 4.95
CA GLN A 40 -29.30 10.43 4.59
C GLN A 40 -29.51 10.27 3.06
N ASP A 41 -29.44 11.35 2.33
CA ASP A 41 -29.56 11.44 0.86
C ASP A 41 -28.23 11.15 0.14
N MET A 42 -27.13 10.94 0.86
CA MET A 42 -25.80 10.70 0.33
C MET A 42 -25.29 9.31 0.73
N THR A 43 -24.63 8.64 -0.20
CA THR A 43 -23.83 7.44 0.08
C THR A 43 -22.57 7.78 0.87
N LEU A 44 -21.96 6.80 1.52
CA LEU A 44 -20.69 7.00 2.24
C LEU A 44 -19.58 7.56 1.32
N VAL A 45 -19.52 7.11 0.07
CA VAL A 45 -18.55 7.61 -0.92
C VAL A 45 -18.78 9.10 -1.18
N GLU A 46 -20.02 9.51 -1.45
CA GLU A 46 -20.36 10.91 -1.70
C GLU A 46 -20.05 11.79 -0.48
N LYS A 47 -20.34 11.30 0.73
CA LYS A 47 -20.01 12.02 1.97
C LYS A 47 -18.50 12.23 2.13
N LEU A 48 -17.70 11.20 1.89
CA LEU A 48 -16.24 11.27 1.98
C LEU A 48 -15.66 12.24 0.93
N VAL A 49 -16.16 12.18 -0.31
CA VAL A 49 -15.73 13.08 -1.39
C VAL A 49 -16.13 14.52 -1.08
N ALA A 50 -17.38 14.77 -0.72
CA ALA A 50 -17.87 16.12 -0.42
C ALA A 50 -17.15 16.75 0.78
N SER A 51 -16.93 15.96 1.85
CA SER A 51 -16.15 16.42 3.00
C SER A 51 -14.70 16.73 2.63
N SER A 52 -14.08 15.91 1.78
CA SER A 52 -12.73 16.15 1.31
C SER A 52 -12.63 17.46 0.51
N LYS A 53 -13.57 17.71 -0.40
CA LYS A 53 -13.64 18.94 -1.21
C LYS A 53 -13.84 20.18 -0.33
N SER A 54 -14.74 20.11 0.63
CA SER A 54 -15.00 21.22 1.56
C SER A 54 -13.73 21.62 2.32
N PHE A 55 -12.93 20.66 2.78
CA PHE A 55 -11.63 20.97 3.41
C PHE A 55 -10.64 21.58 2.42
N VAL A 56 -10.50 21.04 1.22
CA VAL A 56 -9.59 21.59 0.21
C VAL A 56 -9.98 23.03 -0.12
N GLU A 57 -11.25 23.31 -0.36
CA GLU A 57 -11.77 24.65 -0.63
C GLU A 57 -11.51 25.61 0.55
N HIS A 58 -11.69 25.15 1.78
CA HIS A 58 -11.39 25.95 2.97
C HIS A 58 -9.90 26.32 3.04
N PHE A 59 -9.00 25.35 2.85
CA PHE A 59 -7.56 25.58 2.86
C PHE A 59 -7.13 26.56 1.76
N SER A 60 -7.61 26.38 0.53
CA SER A 60 -7.36 27.31 -0.58
C SER A 60 -7.92 28.71 -0.30
N SER A 61 -9.08 28.84 0.33
CA SER A 61 -9.65 30.14 0.72
C SER A 61 -8.77 30.89 1.73
N ARG A 62 -7.94 30.15 2.49
CA ARG A 62 -6.94 30.71 3.40
C ARG A 62 -5.59 30.94 2.73
N GLY A 63 -5.46 30.70 1.42
CA GLY A 63 -4.19 30.81 0.69
C GLY A 63 -3.15 29.76 1.12
N PHE A 64 -3.59 28.52 1.38
CA PHE A 64 -2.74 27.41 1.75
C PHE A 64 -3.03 26.20 0.86
N ASP A 65 -2.16 25.97 -0.12
CA ASP A 65 -2.33 24.92 -1.13
C ASP A 65 -1.26 23.79 -0.99
N ASP A 66 -0.34 23.90 -0.04
CA ASP A 66 0.65 22.84 0.25
C ASP A 66 0.02 21.72 1.10
N ILE A 67 -0.86 20.98 0.45
CA ILE A 67 -1.68 19.95 1.09
C ILE A 67 -1.54 18.58 0.42
N VAL A 68 -1.73 17.54 1.22
CA VAL A 68 -1.93 16.16 0.79
C VAL A 68 -3.28 15.70 1.31
N LEU A 69 -4.09 15.04 0.49
CA LEU A 69 -5.43 14.61 0.86
C LEU A 69 -5.48 13.10 1.12
N SER A 70 -6.16 12.71 2.18
CA SER A 70 -6.42 11.32 2.52
C SER A 70 -7.88 11.12 2.88
N ALA A 71 -8.57 10.18 2.21
CA ALA A 71 -9.96 9.81 2.50
C ALA A 71 -10.10 8.29 2.62
N LYS A 72 -10.17 7.78 3.85
CA LYS A 72 -10.04 6.35 4.14
C LYS A 72 -11.35 5.74 4.60
N ALA A 73 -11.64 4.53 4.10
CA ALA A 73 -12.66 3.63 4.60
C ALA A 73 -12.01 2.32 5.09
N HIS A 74 -12.79 1.48 5.76
CA HIS A 74 -12.33 0.19 6.27
C HIS A 74 -12.45 -0.95 5.26
N ASP A 75 -13.19 -0.76 4.19
CA ASP A 75 -13.41 -1.74 3.13
C ASP A 75 -12.78 -1.29 1.80
N VAL A 76 -12.42 -2.28 0.98
CA VAL A 76 -11.74 -2.06 -0.29
C VAL A 76 -12.64 -1.37 -1.32
N PRO A 77 -13.89 -1.81 -1.57
CA PRO A 77 -14.75 -1.20 -2.58
C PRO A 77 -14.99 0.30 -2.32
N THR A 78 -15.34 0.67 -1.11
CA THR A 78 -15.55 2.09 -0.73
C THR A 78 -14.25 2.89 -0.90
N THR A 79 -13.12 2.35 -0.44
CA THR A 79 -11.82 3.02 -0.58
C THR A 79 -11.49 3.29 -2.05
N LEU A 80 -11.64 2.29 -2.93
CA LEU A 80 -11.39 2.45 -4.36
C LEU A 80 -12.31 3.49 -4.99
N ALA A 81 -13.60 3.46 -4.65
CA ALA A 81 -14.58 4.40 -5.20
C ALA A 81 -14.27 5.84 -4.80
N VAL A 82 -13.92 6.08 -3.54
CA VAL A 82 -13.55 7.41 -3.02
C VAL A 82 -12.30 7.96 -3.72
N TYR A 83 -11.20 7.19 -3.76
CA TYR A 83 -9.96 7.68 -4.35
C TYR A 83 -10.05 7.87 -5.86
N ARG A 84 -10.81 7.04 -6.57
CA ARG A 84 -11.11 7.24 -8.00
C ARG A 84 -11.90 8.53 -8.25
N ALA A 85 -12.88 8.84 -7.39
CA ALA A 85 -13.63 10.08 -7.48
C ALA A 85 -12.73 11.29 -7.18
N LEU A 86 -11.95 11.25 -6.09
CA LEU A 86 -11.02 12.33 -5.71
C LEU A 86 -9.96 12.59 -6.77
N SER A 87 -9.35 11.54 -7.31
CA SER A 87 -8.36 11.68 -8.39
C SER A 87 -8.93 12.36 -9.64
N LYS A 88 -10.20 12.12 -9.94
CA LYS A 88 -10.88 12.76 -11.07
C LYS A 88 -11.29 14.21 -10.78
N GLU A 89 -11.79 14.48 -9.56
CA GLU A 89 -12.34 15.80 -9.21
C GLU A 89 -11.28 16.78 -8.70
N LEU A 90 -10.19 16.28 -8.14
CA LEU A 90 -9.08 17.07 -7.57
C LEU A 90 -7.72 16.58 -8.11
N PRO A 91 -7.52 16.57 -9.44
CA PRO A 91 -6.33 15.95 -10.06
C PRO A 91 -5.02 16.63 -9.69
N GLN A 92 -5.05 17.86 -9.18
CA GLN A 92 -3.88 18.63 -8.74
C GLN A 92 -3.47 18.37 -7.29
N ILE A 93 -4.30 17.67 -6.50
CA ILE A 93 -4.04 17.43 -5.08
C ILE A 93 -3.40 16.06 -4.88
N PRO A 94 -2.19 15.99 -4.31
CA PRO A 94 -1.56 14.71 -3.99
C PRO A 94 -2.42 13.88 -3.04
N LEU A 95 -2.53 12.56 -3.34
CA LEU A 95 -3.35 11.63 -2.58
C LEU A 95 -2.50 10.71 -1.70
N HIS A 96 -2.85 10.67 -0.41
CA HIS A 96 -2.31 9.70 0.53
C HIS A 96 -3.26 8.52 0.67
N VAL A 97 -2.95 7.44 0.00
CA VAL A 97 -3.81 6.26 -0.09
C VAL A 97 -3.61 5.27 1.05
N GLY A 98 -4.65 4.54 1.38
CA GLY A 98 -4.63 3.47 2.37
C GLY A 98 -6.01 3.08 2.85
N VAL A 99 -6.08 1.94 3.52
CA VAL A 99 -7.29 1.47 4.23
C VAL A 99 -7.10 1.75 5.71
N THR A 100 -8.17 2.07 6.44
CA THR A 100 -8.16 2.15 7.91
C THR A 100 -8.78 0.87 8.49
N GLU A 101 -8.36 0.48 9.71
CA GLU A 101 -8.97 -0.66 10.42
C GLU A 101 -8.94 -1.96 9.60
N ALA A 102 -7.79 -2.24 8.97
CA ALA A 102 -7.67 -3.35 8.03
C ALA A 102 -7.64 -4.73 8.73
N GLY A 103 -7.34 -4.78 10.02
CA GLY A 103 -7.27 -6.01 10.80
C GLY A 103 -5.85 -6.49 11.10
N ALA A 104 -5.74 -7.70 11.64
CA ALA A 104 -4.47 -8.33 12.01
C ALA A 104 -3.57 -8.58 10.78
N LEU A 105 -2.30 -8.88 11.01
CA LEU A 105 -1.24 -8.96 10.01
C LEU A 105 -1.69 -9.64 8.70
N ARG A 106 -2.13 -10.90 8.75
CA ARG A 106 -2.50 -11.64 7.53
C ARG A 106 -3.69 -11.02 6.79
N GLN A 107 -4.80 -10.75 7.50
CA GLN A 107 -6.00 -10.17 6.90
C GLN A 107 -5.75 -8.74 6.43
N GLY A 108 -5.07 -7.95 7.27
CA GLY A 108 -4.73 -6.57 6.96
C GLY A 108 -3.80 -6.46 5.76
N THR A 109 -2.81 -7.35 5.61
CA THR A 109 -1.93 -7.41 4.44
C THR A 109 -2.74 -7.62 3.17
N VAL A 110 -3.63 -8.62 3.14
CA VAL A 110 -4.48 -8.90 1.96
C VAL A 110 -5.36 -7.69 1.61
N LYS A 111 -6.02 -7.11 2.62
CA LYS A 111 -6.93 -5.97 2.42
C LYS A 111 -6.20 -4.72 1.92
N ASN A 112 -5.08 -4.37 2.56
CA ASN A 112 -4.26 -3.24 2.13
C ASN A 112 -3.67 -3.45 0.73
N SER A 113 -3.12 -4.64 0.46
CA SER A 113 -2.53 -4.95 -0.84
C SER A 113 -3.56 -4.88 -1.97
N ALA A 114 -4.77 -5.37 -1.73
CA ALA A 114 -5.85 -5.27 -2.71
C ALA A 114 -6.25 -3.81 -2.97
N ALA A 115 -6.49 -3.01 -1.93
CA ALA A 115 -6.92 -1.62 -2.11
C ALA A 115 -5.82 -0.74 -2.69
N VAL A 116 -4.66 -0.72 -2.04
CA VAL A 116 -3.54 0.16 -2.42
C VAL A 116 -2.92 -0.31 -3.74
N GLY A 117 -2.80 -1.63 -3.95
CA GLY A 117 -2.26 -2.18 -5.19
C GLY A 117 -3.08 -1.79 -6.42
N ILE A 118 -4.42 -1.89 -6.35
CA ILE A 118 -5.30 -1.47 -7.45
C ILE A 118 -5.21 0.04 -7.70
N LEU A 119 -5.13 0.86 -6.65
CA LEU A 119 -5.00 2.31 -6.79
C LEU A 119 -3.67 2.69 -7.45
N LEU A 120 -2.56 2.16 -6.96
CA LEU A 120 -1.23 2.43 -7.49
C LEU A 120 -1.08 1.95 -8.94
N GLU A 121 -1.60 0.77 -9.28
CA GLU A 121 -1.62 0.25 -10.65
C GLU A 121 -2.41 1.18 -11.59
N SER A 122 -3.48 1.80 -11.08
CA SER A 122 -4.28 2.79 -11.82
C SER A 122 -3.66 4.20 -11.85
N GLY A 123 -2.44 4.38 -11.32
CA GLY A 123 -1.78 5.69 -11.24
C GLY A 123 -2.35 6.62 -10.16
N ILE A 124 -3.05 6.09 -9.16
CA ILE A 124 -3.67 6.86 -8.08
C ILE A 124 -2.89 6.64 -6.78
N GLY A 125 -2.32 7.71 -6.22
CA GLY A 125 -1.62 7.70 -4.93
C GLY A 125 -0.17 8.15 -5.04
N ASP A 126 0.17 9.17 -4.28
CA ASP A 126 1.50 9.78 -4.22
C ASP A 126 2.27 9.32 -2.99
N THR A 127 1.55 9.07 -1.92
CA THR A 127 2.06 8.47 -0.68
C THR A 127 1.05 7.43 -0.16
N MET A 128 1.50 6.51 0.69
CA MET A 128 0.62 5.48 1.22
C MET A 128 0.87 5.18 2.71
N ARG A 129 -0.13 4.62 3.35
CA ARG A 129 -0.03 3.97 4.66
C ARG A 129 -0.81 2.67 4.64
N LEU A 130 -0.15 1.61 5.03
CA LEU A 130 -0.80 0.33 5.30
C LEU A 130 -1.14 0.26 6.80
N SER A 131 -2.37 -0.07 7.14
CA SER A 131 -2.82 -0.17 8.54
C SER A 131 -2.89 -1.63 8.96
N LEU A 132 -2.12 -2.00 9.97
CA LEU A 132 -2.08 -3.36 10.50
C LEU A 132 -2.24 -3.33 12.03
N THR A 133 -3.01 -4.27 12.58
CA THR A 133 -2.98 -4.56 14.01
C THR A 133 -1.79 -5.49 14.29
N ALA A 134 -0.58 -4.92 14.21
CA ALA A 134 0.72 -5.59 14.35
C ALA A 134 1.78 -4.55 14.76
N ASP A 135 3.05 -4.99 14.88
CA ASP A 135 4.16 -4.05 15.05
C ASP A 135 4.21 -3.06 13.87
N PRO A 136 4.37 -1.74 14.11
CA PRO A 136 4.40 -0.73 13.04
C PRO A 136 5.46 -0.98 11.96
N VAL A 137 6.53 -1.69 12.27
CA VAL A 137 7.58 -2.08 11.32
C VAL A 137 7.02 -3.00 10.23
N GLU A 138 6.04 -3.86 10.57
CA GLU A 138 5.37 -4.74 9.61
C GLU A 138 4.60 -3.95 8.53
N GLU A 139 4.05 -2.79 8.86
CA GLU A 139 3.41 -1.91 7.87
C GLU A 139 4.41 -1.48 6.78
N VAL A 140 5.66 -1.20 7.18
CA VAL A 140 6.75 -0.81 6.26
C VAL A 140 7.20 -2.02 5.42
N HIS A 141 7.34 -3.19 6.03
CA HIS A 141 7.71 -4.42 5.32
C HIS A 141 6.68 -4.73 4.23
N VAL A 142 5.38 -4.77 4.59
CA VAL A 142 4.30 -5.03 3.63
C VAL A 142 4.23 -3.96 2.53
N ALA A 143 4.51 -2.69 2.86
CA ALA A 143 4.56 -1.62 1.87
C ALA A 143 5.67 -1.84 0.82
N TRP A 144 6.86 -2.25 1.26
CA TRP A 144 7.96 -2.56 0.34
C TRP A 144 7.67 -3.78 -0.53
N GLU A 145 7.11 -4.84 0.05
CA GLU A 145 6.72 -6.04 -0.70
C GLU A 145 5.65 -5.70 -1.75
N LEU A 146 4.67 -4.86 -1.41
CA LEU A 146 3.65 -4.42 -2.35
C LEU A 146 4.25 -3.62 -3.52
N LEU A 147 5.15 -2.67 -3.25
CA LEU A 147 5.80 -1.88 -4.30
C LEU A 147 6.70 -2.75 -5.19
N ALA A 148 7.37 -3.74 -4.61
CA ALA A 148 8.17 -4.70 -5.35
C ALA A 148 7.29 -5.60 -6.24
N ALA A 149 6.19 -6.14 -5.71
CA ALA A 149 5.24 -6.96 -6.45
C ALA A 149 4.58 -6.22 -7.64
N LEU A 150 4.39 -4.91 -7.52
CA LEU A 150 3.91 -4.05 -8.61
C LEU A 150 5.02 -3.61 -9.59
N GLY A 151 6.26 -4.01 -9.39
CA GLY A 151 7.39 -3.58 -10.21
C GLY A 151 7.75 -2.10 -10.09
N MET A 152 7.18 -1.38 -9.12
CA MET A 152 7.36 0.07 -8.97
C MET A 152 8.67 0.41 -8.28
N ARG A 153 9.03 -0.32 -7.23
CA ARG A 153 10.23 -0.06 -6.46
C ARG A 153 10.74 -1.33 -5.78
N ARG A 154 11.97 -1.71 -6.03
CA ARG A 154 12.62 -2.88 -5.42
C ARG A 154 13.93 -2.44 -4.75
N ILE A 155 14.09 -2.77 -3.48
CA ILE A 155 15.30 -2.47 -2.69
C ILE A 155 15.94 -3.73 -2.09
N LYS A 156 15.17 -4.83 -2.05
CA LYS A 156 15.58 -6.14 -1.55
C LYS A 156 15.53 -7.17 -2.68
N PRO A 157 16.20 -8.32 -2.52
CA PRO A 157 16.00 -9.46 -3.40
C PRO A 157 14.54 -9.93 -3.40
N GLU A 158 14.07 -10.32 -4.57
CA GLU A 158 12.80 -11.03 -4.72
C GLU A 158 13.07 -12.53 -4.77
N LEU A 159 12.37 -13.30 -3.94
CA LEU A 159 12.42 -14.76 -4.01
C LEU A 159 11.29 -15.27 -4.91
N VAL A 160 11.67 -15.99 -5.95
CA VAL A 160 10.77 -16.76 -6.81
C VAL A 160 10.87 -18.22 -6.42
N SER A 161 9.82 -18.79 -5.82
CA SER A 161 9.83 -20.19 -5.43
C SER A 161 8.61 -20.94 -5.97
N CYS A 162 8.81 -22.17 -6.41
CA CYS A 162 7.71 -22.97 -6.92
C CYS A 162 6.82 -23.50 -5.78
N PRO A 163 5.50 -23.65 -6.00
CA PRO A 163 4.66 -24.40 -5.10
C PRO A 163 5.07 -25.89 -5.13
N THR A 164 4.97 -26.57 -3.99
CA THR A 164 5.28 -28.00 -3.87
C THR A 164 4.28 -28.81 -4.70
N CYS A 165 4.67 -29.23 -5.90
CA CYS A 165 3.86 -30.09 -6.76
C CYS A 165 4.38 -31.55 -6.74
N GLY A 166 3.68 -32.47 -7.40
CA GLY A 166 4.06 -33.89 -7.46
C GLY A 166 5.42 -34.17 -8.13
N ARG A 167 6.04 -33.19 -8.78
CA ARG A 167 7.38 -33.28 -9.38
C ARG A 167 8.49 -32.80 -8.44
N CYS A 168 8.14 -32.21 -7.29
CA CYS A 168 9.10 -31.69 -6.34
C CYS A 168 9.96 -32.81 -5.78
N GLY A 169 11.28 -32.71 -5.93
CA GLY A 169 12.24 -33.75 -5.50
C GLY A 169 12.85 -33.48 -4.12
N VAL A 170 12.49 -32.39 -3.48
CA VAL A 170 13.06 -31.94 -2.20
C VAL A 170 11.95 -31.34 -1.31
N ASP A 171 12.22 -31.19 -0.02
CA ASP A 171 11.34 -30.41 0.86
C ASP A 171 11.57 -28.91 0.63
N MET A 172 10.69 -28.31 -0.16
CA MET A 172 10.86 -26.93 -0.61
C MET A 172 10.59 -25.89 0.48
N ILE A 173 9.69 -26.18 1.42
CA ILE A 173 9.25 -25.17 2.41
C ILE A 173 10.44 -24.73 3.27
N PRO A 174 11.18 -25.62 3.96
CA PRO A 174 12.34 -25.20 4.75
C PRO A 174 13.45 -24.53 3.92
N ILE A 175 13.64 -24.97 2.66
CA ILE A 175 14.64 -24.36 1.78
C ILE A 175 14.25 -22.91 1.44
N ALA A 176 13.00 -22.68 1.04
CA ALA A 176 12.51 -21.34 0.73
C ALA A 176 12.55 -20.42 1.95
N GLU A 177 12.17 -20.90 3.13
CA GLU A 177 12.25 -20.15 4.39
C GLU A 177 13.70 -19.77 4.74
N GLU A 178 14.64 -20.69 4.63
CA GLU A 178 16.06 -20.44 4.90
C GLU A 178 16.66 -19.45 3.90
N VAL A 179 16.32 -19.56 2.61
CA VAL A 179 16.75 -18.59 1.60
C VAL A 179 16.15 -17.21 1.88
N THR A 180 14.86 -17.12 2.18
CA THR A 180 14.19 -15.86 2.56
C THR A 180 14.93 -15.21 3.74
N ARG A 181 15.20 -15.98 4.79
CA ARG A 181 15.89 -15.50 5.98
C ARG A 181 17.31 -14.96 5.68
N ARG A 182 18.06 -15.62 4.79
CA ARG A 182 19.39 -15.17 4.37
C ARG A 182 19.35 -13.93 3.48
N LEU A 183 18.31 -13.78 2.67
CA LEU A 183 18.13 -12.64 1.79
C LEU A 183 17.61 -11.40 2.52
N ASP A 184 17.02 -11.51 3.69
CA ASP A 184 16.40 -10.39 4.42
C ASP A 184 17.38 -9.24 4.73
N GLY A 185 18.66 -9.56 4.97
CA GLY A 185 19.71 -8.56 5.18
C GLY A 185 20.35 -7.99 3.90
N VAL A 186 20.01 -8.53 2.73
CA VAL A 186 20.64 -8.14 1.45
C VAL A 186 19.90 -6.94 0.88
N ARG A 187 20.63 -5.88 0.54
CA ARG A 187 20.10 -4.69 -0.12
C ARG A 187 20.56 -4.63 -1.58
N ALA A 188 19.93 -5.45 -2.40
CA ALA A 188 20.17 -5.49 -3.84
C ALA A 188 18.86 -5.83 -4.57
N PRO A 189 18.51 -5.12 -5.64
CA PRO A 189 17.26 -5.32 -6.39
C PRO A 189 17.41 -6.49 -7.38
N ILE A 190 17.82 -7.66 -6.88
CA ILE A 190 17.99 -8.87 -7.66
C ILE A 190 16.82 -9.85 -7.46
N SER A 191 16.63 -10.75 -8.41
CA SER A 191 15.69 -11.86 -8.35
C SER A 191 16.44 -13.19 -8.14
N VAL A 192 16.00 -13.93 -7.14
CA VAL A 192 16.57 -15.23 -6.79
C VAL A 192 15.51 -16.30 -6.91
N ALA A 193 15.76 -17.36 -7.65
CA ALA A 193 14.81 -18.47 -7.78
C ALA A 193 15.25 -19.71 -7.03
N VAL A 194 14.29 -20.36 -6.36
CA VAL A 194 14.47 -21.69 -5.75
C VAL A 194 13.37 -22.61 -6.26
N MET A 195 13.77 -23.59 -7.06
CA MET A 195 12.86 -24.51 -7.74
C MET A 195 13.05 -25.94 -7.28
N GLY A 196 11.94 -26.64 -7.01
CA GLY A 196 11.93 -28.00 -6.47
C GLY A 196 12.12 -29.11 -7.51
N CYS A 197 12.23 -28.80 -8.80
CA CYS A 197 12.52 -29.77 -9.84
C CYS A 197 13.41 -29.19 -10.95
N VAL A 198 14.25 -30.05 -11.53
CA VAL A 198 15.17 -29.67 -12.61
C VAL A 198 14.51 -29.63 -14.00
N VAL A 199 13.28 -30.11 -14.12
CA VAL A 199 12.58 -30.21 -15.40
C VAL A 199 11.92 -28.88 -15.79
N ASN A 200 11.04 -28.40 -14.97
CA ASN A 200 10.30 -27.16 -15.25
C ASN A 200 10.91 -25.92 -14.56
N GLY A 201 11.67 -26.15 -13.46
CA GLY A 201 12.23 -25.08 -12.65
C GLY A 201 12.98 -24.01 -13.43
N PRO A 202 13.97 -24.37 -14.26
CA PRO A 202 14.72 -23.39 -15.05
C PRO A 202 13.86 -22.64 -16.06
N GLY A 203 12.81 -23.27 -16.61
CA GLY A 203 11.87 -22.64 -17.53
C GLY A 203 10.94 -21.62 -16.88
N GLU A 204 10.40 -21.99 -15.71
CA GLU A 204 9.48 -21.14 -14.93
C GLU A 204 10.21 -19.96 -14.26
N ALA A 205 11.49 -20.13 -13.96
CA ALA A 205 12.34 -19.07 -13.37
C ALA A 205 13.22 -18.38 -14.42
N ARG A 206 12.84 -18.42 -15.70
CA ARG A 206 13.59 -17.73 -16.77
C ARG A 206 13.59 -16.21 -16.53
N GLY A 207 14.77 -15.64 -16.54
CA GLY A 207 14.96 -14.20 -16.38
C GLY A 207 15.23 -13.73 -14.96
N VAL A 208 15.38 -14.67 -13.99
CA VAL A 208 15.93 -14.31 -12.67
C VAL A 208 17.44 -14.09 -12.78
N ASP A 209 17.99 -13.28 -11.86
CA ASP A 209 19.42 -13.00 -11.82
C ASP A 209 20.25 -14.22 -11.35
N LEU A 210 19.68 -15.05 -10.46
CA LEU A 210 20.29 -16.26 -9.95
C LEU A 210 19.20 -17.27 -9.59
N GLY A 211 19.36 -18.52 -10.02
CA GLY A 211 18.41 -19.57 -9.70
C GLY A 211 19.08 -20.89 -9.33
N VAL A 212 18.40 -21.67 -8.48
CA VAL A 212 18.72 -23.06 -8.19
C VAL A 212 17.51 -23.93 -8.47
N ALA A 213 17.69 -24.98 -9.25
CA ALA A 213 16.68 -26.01 -9.47
C ALA A 213 17.15 -27.31 -8.79
N CYS A 214 16.40 -27.70 -7.76
CA CYS A 214 16.71 -28.87 -6.94
C CYS A 214 16.11 -30.15 -7.54
N GLY A 215 16.80 -31.26 -7.36
CA GLY A 215 16.37 -32.62 -7.72
C GLY A 215 16.79 -33.62 -6.68
N LYS A 216 16.51 -34.90 -6.90
CA LYS A 216 16.92 -35.99 -5.99
C LYS A 216 18.44 -36.10 -5.97
N GLY A 217 19.07 -35.63 -4.87
CA GLY A 217 20.51 -35.72 -4.66
C GLY A 217 21.39 -34.82 -5.54
N GLN A 218 20.78 -33.90 -6.28
CA GLN A 218 21.48 -32.93 -7.14
C GLN A 218 20.74 -31.59 -7.21
N ALA A 219 21.47 -30.54 -7.56
CA ALA A 219 20.90 -29.23 -7.84
C ALA A 219 21.63 -28.58 -9.02
N VAL A 220 20.90 -27.80 -9.81
CA VAL A 220 21.48 -27.07 -10.93
C VAL A 220 21.35 -25.57 -10.64
N LEU A 221 22.48 -24.88 -10.64
CA LEU A 221 22.53 -23.42 -10.63
C LEU A 221 22.37 -22.91 -12.05
N PHE A 222 21.57 -21.86 -12.21
CA PHE A 222 21.37 -21.19 -13.50
C PHE A 222 21.27 -19.67 -13.31
N ARG A 223 21.51 -18.98 -14.41
CA ARG A 223 21.53 -17.53 -14.47
C ARG A 223 20.91 -17.05 -15.79
#